data_203faaae794b5fb2f4e14ba8dca3d63f
#
_entry.id   203faaae794b5fb2f4e14ba8dca3d63f
#
_cell.length_a   1.000
_cell.length_b   1.000
_cell.length_c   1.000
_cell.angle_alpha   90.00
_cell.angle_beta   90.00
_cell.angle_gamma   90.00
#
_symmetry.space_group_name_H-M   'P 1'
#
loop_
_entity.id
_entity.type
_entity.pdbx_description
1 polymer ?
#
loop_
_entity_poly.entity_id
_entity_poly.type
_entity_poly.pdbx_seq_one_letter_code
_entity_poly.pdbx_strand_id
1 'polypeptide(L)' 'FTGIVMKDTDSFTLKVSDSTSYKLDNQRQVQEYEGKRVRVTGTLDSSLNLIHVDRIEPLS' A
#
# COMPACT_ATOMS: atom_id res chain seq x y z
N PHE A 1 -7.31 -4.91 -0.94
CA PHE A 1 -6.22 -4.72 -1.91
C PHE A 1 -5.06 -5.62 -1.54
N THR A 2 -4.49 -6.30 -2.51
CA THR A 2 -3.36 -7.20 -2.30
C THR A 2 -2.22 -6.77 -3.21
N GLY A 3 -1.02 -6.68 -2.66
CA GLY A 3 0.15 -6.29 -3.43
C GLY A 3 1.40 -6.25 -2.60
N ILE A 4 2.43 -5.62 -3.16
CA ILE A 4 3.72 -5.50 -2.50
C ILE A 4 3.95 -4.04 -2.11
N VAL A 5 4.39 -3.82 -0.87
CA VAL A 5 4.72 -2.47 -0.41
C VAL A 5 6.06 -2.07 -1.01
N MET A 6 6.06 -0.98 -1.74
CA MET A 6 7.26 -0.46 -2.39
C MET A 6 7.54 0.95 -1.88
N LYS A 7 8.81 1.28 -1.75
CA LYS A 7 9.20 2.65 -1.39
C LYS A 7 9.43 3.45 -2.66
N ASP A 8 8.78 4.61 -2.74
CA ASP A 8 8.90 5.51 -3.88
C ASP A 8 9.32 6.88 -3.36
N THR A 9 10.56 7.26 -3.57
CA THR A 9 11.17 8.50 -3.09
C THR A 9 11.05 8.61 -1.58
N ASP A 10 10.05 9.33 -1.09
CA ASP A 10 9.85 9.54 0.36
C ASP A 10 8.60 8.88 0.90
N SER A 11 7.94 8.07 0.10
CA SER A 11 6.68 7.48 0.54
C SER A 11 6.57 6.03 0.11
N PHE A 12 5.62 5.34 0.70
CA PHE A 12 5.36 3.94 0.41
C PHE A 12 4.08 3.82 -0.40
N THR A 13 4.10 2.91 -1.37
CA THR A 13 2.95 2.64 -2.22
C THR A 13 2.67 1.15 -2.21
N LEU A 14 1.45 0.77 -2.57
CA LEU A 14 1.08 -0.62 -2.74
C LEU A 14 1.03 -0.93 -4.23
N LYS A 15 1.94 -1.78 -4.68
CA LYS A 15 1.98 -2.20 -6.07
C LYS A 15 1.09 -3.42 -6.23
N VAL A 16 -0.05 -3.23 -6.88
CA VAL A 16 -1.05 -4.29 -7.08
C VAL A 16 -0.73 -5.10 -8.34
N SER A 17 -0.20 -4.44 -9.37
CA SER A 17 0.21 -5.10 -10.61
C SER A 17 1.33 -4.29 -11.24
N ASP A 18 1.85 -4.76 -12.38
CA ASP A 18 2.95 -4.08 -13.07
C ASP A 18 2.60 -2.65 -13.47
N SER A 19 1.33 -2.38 -13.72
CA SER A 19 0.89 -1.07 -14.19
C SER A 19 0.04 -0.31 -13.17
N THR A 20 -0.22 -0.91 -12.01
CA THR A 20 -1.13 -0.30 -11.04
C THR A 20 -0.50 -0.26 -9.67
N SER A 21 -0.40 0.95 -9.11
CA SER A 21 0.02 1.14 -7.73
C SER A 21 -0.80 2.25 -7.10
N TYR A 22 -0.94 2.18 -5.79
CA TYR A 22 -1.73 3.14 -5.03
C TYR A 22 -0.90 3.71 -3.89
N LYS A 23 -1.13 4.97 -3.56
CA LYS A 23 -0.54 5.57 -2.38
C LYS A 23 -1.24 5.03 -1.13
N LEU A 24 -0.53 5.02 -0.02
CA LEU A 24 -1.05 4.54 1.24
C LEU A 24 -0.98 5.68 2.26
N ASP A 25 -2.06 5.88 3.00
CA ASP A 25 -2.11 7.02 3.93
C ASP A 25 -1.39 6.76 5.24
N ASN A 26 -1.29 5.52 5.69
CA ASN A 26 -0.64 5.18 6.95
C ASN A 26 0.81 4.79 6.72
N GLN A 27 1.64 5.79 6.41
CA GLN A 27 3.05 5.57 6.05
C GLN A 27 3.86 4.94 7.17
N ARG A 28 3.57 5.30 8.41
CA ARG A 28 4.30 4.75 9.55
C ARG A 28 4.07 3.24 9.67
N GLN A 29 2.85 2.80 9.49
CA GLN A 29 2.53 1.38 9.60
C GLN A 29 3.06 0.60 8.41
N VAL A 30 2.94 1.15 7.20
CA VAL A 30 3.33 0.41 6.00
C VAL A 30 4.85 0.31 5.84
N GLN A 31 5.63 1.19 6.45
CA GLN A 31 7.09 1.11 6.32
C GLN A 31 7.64 -0.19 6.88
N GLU A 32 6.94 -0.82 7.81
CA GLU A 32 7.36 -2.09 8.39
C GLU A 32 7.22 -3.25 7.40
N TYR A 33 6.49 -3.03 6.33
CA TYR A 33 6.18 -4.06 5.34
C TYR A 33 6.86 -3.81 4.00
N GLU A 34 7.83 -2.91 3.94
CA GLU A 34 8.51 -2.60 2.70
C GLU A 34 9.08 -3.87 2.07
N GLY A 35 8.77 -4.07 0.78
CA GLY A 35 9.22 -5.24 0.04
C GLY A 35 8.43 -6.50 0.32
N LYS A 36 7.43 -6.43 1.18
CA LYS A 36 6.64 -7.60 1.56
C LYS A 36 5.30 -7.60 0.86
N ARG A 37 4.79 -8.81 0.62
CA ARG A 37 3.45 -8.97 0.08
C ARG A 37 2.44 -8.84 1.22
N VAL A 38 1.45 -7.99 1.04
CA VAL A 38 0.47 -7.73 2.08
C VAL A 38 -0.94 -7.64 1.50
N ARG A 39 -1.91 -7.82 2.38
CA ARG A 39 -3.30 -7.50 2.08
C ARG A 39 -3.66 -6.25 2.85
N VAL A 40 -4.13 -5.24 2.14
CA VAL A 40 -4.57 -3.98 2.72
C VAL A 40 -6.07 -3.91 2.68
N THR A 41 -6.68 -3.64 3.82
CA THR A 41 -8.11 -3.40 3.93
C THR A 41 -8.34 -1.92 4.14
N GLY A 42 -9.22 -1.33 3.36
CA GLY A 42 -9.51 0.10 3.48
C GLY A 42 -10.31 0.59 2.29
N THR A 43 -10.35 1.90 2.14
CA THR A 43 -11.13 2.57 1.10
C THR A 43 -10.20 3.30 0.14
N LEU A 44 -10.44 3.12 -1.16
CA LEU A 44 -9.69 3.82 -2.19
C LEU A 44 -10.33 5.17 -2.49
N ASP A 45 -9.53 6.22 -2.40
CA ASP A 45 -9.90 7.53 -2.90
C ASP A 45 -9.34 7.66 -4.30
N SER A 46 -10.19 7.48 -5.31
CA SER A 46 -9.75 7.45 -6.70
C SER A 46 -9.24 8.80 -7.20
N SER A 47 -9.71 9.89 -6.62
CA SER A 47 -9.25 11.21 -7.05
C SER A 47 -7.82 11.49 -6.63
N LEU A 48 -7.35 10.87 -5.56
CA LEU A 48 -5.98 11.01 -5.06
C LEU A 48 -5.13 9.79 -5.34
N ASN A 49 -5.73 8.74 -5.86
CA ASN A 49 -5.08 7.44 -6.04
C ASN A 49 -4.49 6.94 -4.71
N LEU A 50 -5.25 7.12 -3.66
CA LEU A 50 -4.82 6.89 -2.28
C LEU A 50 -5.74 5.91 -1.59
N ILE A 51 -5.16 4.92 -0.90
CA ILE A 51 -5.92 4.00 -0.08
C ILE A 51 -5.88 4.49 1.37
N HIS A 52 -7.06 4.68 1.95
CA HIS A 52 -7.19 4.94 3.38
C HIS A 52 -7.10 3.60 4.11
N VAL A 53 -5.96 3.35 4.72
CA VAL A 53 -5.64 2.05 5.29
C VAL A 53 -6.33 1.86 6.63
N ASP A 54 -7.16 0.83 6.74
CA ASP A 54 -7.73 0.42 8.02
C ASP A 54 -6.89 -0.68 8.65
N ARG A 55 -6.36 -1.59 7.81
CA ARG A 55 -5.69 -2.77 8.31
C ARG A 55 -4.72 -3.29 7.26
N ILE A 56 -3.56 -3.78 7.71
CA ILE A 56 -2.57 -4.43 6.86
C ILE A 56 -2.27 -5.80 7.45
N GLU A 57 -2.25 -6.82 6.58
CA GLU A 57 -1.90 -8.17 6.97
C GLU A 57 -0.79 -8.68 6.07
N PRO A 58 0.31 -9.18 6.62
CA PRO A 58 1.35 -9.80 5.79
C PRO A 58 0.85 -11.14 5.24
N LEU A 59 1.20 -11.41 3.97
CA LEU A 59 0.77 -12.63 3.29
C LEU A 59 1.88 -13.68 3.17
N SER A 60 3.09 -13.31 3.51
CA SER A 60 4.22 -14.25 3.39
C SER A 60 5.02 -14.32 4.66
#